data_308606d48ed0442760bc3d693dcde16d
#
_entry.id   308606d48ed0442760bc3d693dcde16d
#
_cell.length_a   1.000
_cell.length_b   1.000
_cell.length_c   1.000
_cell.angle_alpha   90.00
_cell.angle_beta   90.00
_cell.angle_gamma   90.00
#
_symmetry.space_group_name_H-M   'P 1'
#
loop_
_entity.id
_entity.type
_entity.pdbx_description
1 polymer ?
#
loop_
_entity_poly.entity_id
_entity_poly.type
_entity_poly.pdbx_seq_one_letter_code
_entity_poly.pdbx_strand_id
1 'polypeptide(L)'
;MRSDGVDGALWASEEEFLVFSFEFRVSGSEFRVPSSEFRVLNMATFRKFEEIKAWEKARQLTVAVYAVTKQGEFSRDFGLRDQIQRAVVSIGSNIAEGFERNGNKEFVKFLYYAKGSAGEVQSQLYAAKDLGYIDDIRFRELYDAARLIADMIGALIKSMKESGYQGPRYLKSTTRNPQPETRNS
;
A
#
# COMPACT_ATOMS: atom_id res chain seq x y z
N MET A 1 20.45 -39.17 17.44
CA MET A 1 20.55 -37.74 17.79
C MET A 1 19.82 -36.97 16.73
N ARG A 2 18.72 -36.34 17.08
CA ARG A 2 17.78 -35.67 16.21
C ARG A 2 18.34 -34.27 15.88
N SER A 3 18.37 -33.89 14.60
CA SER A 3 18.59 -32.55 14.15
C SER A 3 17.22 -31.90 13.97
N ASP A 4 16.89 -30.98 14.87
CA ASP A 4 15.64 -30.23 14.82
C ASP A 4 15.72 -29.19 13.69
N GLY A 5 14.79 -29.33 12.72
CA GLY A 5 14.58 -28.37 11.67
C GLY A 5 13.94 -27.11 12.25
N VAL A 6 14.50 -25.98 11.93
CA VAL A 6 13.85 -24.68 12.16
C VAL A 6 12.91 -24.38 10.98
N ASP A 7 11.72 -24.98 11.04
CA ASP A 7 10.57 -24.52 10.26
C ASP A 7 9.96 -23.31 10.99
N GLY A 8 10.28 -22.15 10.50
CA GLY A 8 9.76 -20.88 11.00
C GLY A 8 9.33 -19.96 9.87
N ALA A 9 8.53 -20.46 8.93
CA ALA A 9 7.79 -19.60 8.01
C ALA A 9 6.59 -19.01 8.75
N LEU A 10 6.77 -17.84 9.35
CA LEU A 10 5.71 -16.96 9.84
C LEU A 10 5.02 -16.28 8.64
N TRP A 11 4.42 -17.07 7.77
CA TRP A 11 3.60 -16.58 6.68
C TRP A 11 2.19 -17.09 6.86
N ALA A 12 1.24 -16.23 6.54
CA ALA A 12 -0.16 -16.53 6.39
C ALA A 12 -0.41 -17.99 5.99
N SER A 13 -1.54 -18.55 6.40
CA SER A 13 -1.98 -19.90 6.05
C SER A 13 -1.72 -20.21 4.56
N GLU A 14 -1.52 -21.47 4.21
CA GLU A 14 -1.33 -21.89 2.81
C GLU A 14 -2.41 -21.35 1.88
N GLU A 15 -3.60 -21.09 2.39
CA GLU A 15 -4.70 -20.47 1.65
C GLU A 15 -4.43 -19.00 1.31
N GLU A 16 -3.83 -18.20 2.21
CA GLU A 16 -3.46 -16.81 1.92
C GLU A 16 -2.27 -16.74 0.95
N PHE A 17 -1.36 -17.67 1.02
CA PHE A 17 -0.26 -17.79 0.04
C PHE A 17 -0.78 -18.24 -1.33
N LEU A 18 -1.75 -19.16 -1.37
CA LEU A 18 -2.39 -19.59 -2.60
C LEU A 18 -3.23 -18.49 -3.25
N VAL A 19 -3.92 -17.66 -2.46
CA VAL A 19 -4.65 -16.47 -2.96
C VAL A 19 -3.67 -15.46 -3.53
N PHE A 20 -2.56 -15.19 -2.86
CA PHE A 20 -1.51 -14.32 -3.38
C PHE A 20 -0.88 -14.87 -4.66
N SER A 21 -0.58 -16.16 -4.73
CA SER A 21 -0.04 -16.83 -5.92
C SER A 21 -1.05 -16.98 -7.05
N PHE A 22 -2.34 -17.12 -6.73
CA PHE A 22 -3.40 -17.25 -7.72
C PHE A 22 -3.74 -15.95 -8.41
N GLU A 23 -3.79 -14.83 -7.67
CA GLU A 23 -3.93 -13.48 -8.25
C GLU A 23 -2.73 -13.13 -9.15
N PHE A 24 -1.54 -13.67 -8.87
CA PHE A 24 -0.32 -13.46 -9.68
C PHE A 24 -0.22 -14.40 -10.89
N ARG A 25 -0.77 -15.61 -10.85
CA ARG A 25 -0.67 -16.60 -11.95
C ARG A 25 -1.56 -16.30 -13.15
N VAL A 26 -2.46 -15.34 -13.08
CA VAL A 26 -3.37 -14.97 -14.16
C VAL A 26 -2.82 -13.81 -15.00
N SER A 27 -1.52 -13.56 -14.98
CA SER A 27 -0.86 -12.56 -15.81
C SER A 27 -0.59 -13.05 -17.23
N GLY A 28 -1.65 -13.23 -17.97
CA GLY A 28 -1.63 -13.44 -19.45
C GLY A 28 -2.83 -12.78 -20.10
N SER A 29 -3.74 -12.25 -19.32
CA SER A 29 -4.91 -11.51 -19.77
C SER A 29 -5.05 -10.24 -18.94
N GLU A 30 -5.36 -9.14 -19.60
CA GLU A 30 -5.66 -7.84 -19.01
C GLU A 30 -6.48 -8.02 -17.73
N PHE A 31 -5.85 -7.81 -16.57
CA PHE A 31 -6.56 -7.74 -15.30
C PHE A 31 -7.32 -6.42 -15.28
N ARG A 32 -8.47 -6.41 -15.92
CA ARG A 32 -9.51 -5.42 -15.68
C ARG A 32 -10.07 -5.72 -14.30
N VAL A 33 -9.63 -4.98 -13.29
CA VAL A 33 -10.43 -4.84 -12.07
C VAL A 33 -11.80 -4.33 -12.54
N PRO A 34 -12.90 -5.08 -12.33
CA PRO A 34 -14.21 -4.62 -12.76
C PRO A 34 -14.46 -3.25 -12.15
N SER A 35 -14.73 -2.27 -12.99
CA SER A 35 -15.05 -0.90 -12.56
C SER A 35 -16.27 -0.81 -11.62
N SER A 36 -17.01 -1.91 -11.48
CA SER A 36 -18.13 -2.07 -10.55
C SER A 36 -17.72 -2.29 -9.09
N GLU A 37 -16.49 -2.77 -8.81
CA GLU A 37 -15.99 -2.90 -7.43
C GLU A 37 -15.19 -1.67 -6.97
N PHE A 38 -14.75 -0.82 -7.88
CA PHE A 38 -14.29 0.53 -7.57
C PHE A 38 -15.48 1.48 -7.38
N ARG A 39 -16.42 1.11 -6.50
CA ARG A 39 -17.35 2.10 -5.95
C ARG A 39 -16.49 3.21 -5.36
N VAL A 40 -16.79 4.44 -5.79
CA VAL A 40 -16.23 5.70 -5.31
C VAL A 40 -16.01 5.61 -3.79
N LEU A 41 -14.81 5.14 -3.40
CA LEU A 41 -14.38 5.07 -2.01
C LEU A 41 -13.99 6.50 -1.62
N ASN A 42 -14.98 7.26 -1.16
CA ASN A 42 -14.72 8.54 -0.52
C ASN A 42 -13.88 8.31 0.74
N MET A 43 -12.93 9.19 1.02
CA MET A 43 -12.20 9.19 2.30
C MET A 43 -13.14 9.23 3.53
N ALA A 44 -14.35 9.76 3.37
CA ALA A 44 -15.42 9.66 4.38
C ALA A 44 -15.77 8.22 4.77
N THR A 45 -15.34 7.22 3.99
CA THR A 45 -15.57 5.80 4.25
C THR A 45 -14.51 5.18 5.15
N PHE A 46 -13.26 5.72 5.15
CA PHE A 46 -12.19 5.18 5.99
C PHE A 46 -12.16 5.87 7.36
N ARG A 47 -12.20 5.08 8.42
CA ARG A 47 -12.07 5.55 9.81
C ARG A 47 -10.61 5.58 10.26
N LYS A 48 -9.78 4.72 9.68
CA LYS A 48 -8.37 4.56 9.99
C LYS A 48 -7.60 4.13 8.73
N PHE A 49 -6.31 4.43 8.67
CA PHE A 49 -5.50 4.14 7.49
C PHE A 49 -5.35 2.65 7.20
N GLU A 50 -5.49 1.77 8.20
CA GLU A 50 -5.43 0.32 8.04
C GLU A 50 -6.58 -0.26 7.19
N GLU A 51 -7.66 0.50 7.00
CA GLU A 51 -8.76 0.13 6.11
C GLU A 51 -8.43 0.38 4.62
N ILE A 52 -7.34 1.11 4.35
CA ILE A 52 -6.90 1.41 2.99
C ILE A 52 -6.16 0.20 2.41
N LYS A 53 -6.76 -0.47 1.43
CA LYS A 53 -6.20 -1.69 0.83
C LYS A 53 -4.78 -1.51 0.27
N ALA A 54 -4.47 -0.34 -0.29
CA ALA A 54 -3.12 -0.02 -0.75
C ALA A 54 -2.10 -0.03 0.41
N TRP A 55 -2.49 0.41 1.61
CA TRP A 55 -1.64 0.35 2.80
C TRP A 55 -1.40 -1.10 3.25
N GLU A 56 -2.46 -1.91 3.28
CA GLU A 56 -2.36 -3.33 3.63
C GLU A 56 -1.38 -4.06 2.69
N LYS A 57 -1.52 -3.85 1.37
CA LYS A 57 -0.63 -4.44 0.36
C LYS A 57 0.81 -3.91 0.49
N ALA A 58 1.00 -2.63 0.78
CA ALA A 58 2.32 -2.05 1.03
C ALA A 58 3.02 -2.70 2.25
N ARG A 59 2.27 -3.00 3.31
CA ARG A 59 2.78 -3.72 4.48
C ARG A 59 3.24 -5.13 4.10
N GLN A 60 2.45 -5.86 3.29
CA GLN A 60 2.82 -7.20 2.80
C GLN A 60 4.08 -7.14 1.94
N LEU A 61 4.16 -6.20 0.99
CA LEU A 61 5.35 -5.99 0.17
C LEU A 61 6.59 -5.66 1.01
N THR A 62 6.43 -4.86 2.08
CA THR A 62 7.53 -4.55 3.00
C THR A 62 8.13 -5.81 3.57
N VAL A 63 7.31 -6.73 4.09
CA VAL A 63 7.79 -8.00 4.66
C VAL A 63 8.52 -8.82 3.59
N ALA A 64 7.96 -8.91 2.36
CA ALA A 64 8.55 -9.67 1.27
C ALA A 64 9.91 -9.11 0.82
N VAL A 65 10.05 -7.78 0.72
CA VAL A 65 11.32 -7.11 0.39
C VAL A 65 12.36 -7.36 1.49
N TYR A 66 11.99 -7.23 2.77
CA TYR A 66 12.90 -7.51 3.88
C TYR A 66 13.34 -8.97 3.92
N ALA A 67 12.50 -9.91 3.50
CA ALA A 67 12.86 -11.32 3.44
C ALA A 67 13.96 -11.58 2.39
N VAL A 68 13.84 -11.04 1.18
CA VAL A 68 14.84 -11.25 0.13
C VAL A 68 16.14 -10.48 0.40
N THR A 69 16.05 -9.28 0.94
CA THR A 69 17.22 -8.42 1.23
C THR A 69 18.09 -8.93 2.40
N LYS A 70 17.62 -9.92 3.16
CA LYS A 70 18.39 -10.58 4.24
C LYS A 70 19.19 -11.78 3.76
N GLN A 71 19.07 -12.17 2.48
CA GLN A 71 19.64 -13.41 1.96
C GLN A 71 20.85 -13.14 1.03
N GLY A 72 21.76 -14.11 0.97
CA GLY A 72 22.87 -14.17 0.03
C GLY A 72 23.68 -12.88 -0.08
N GLU A 73 24.12 -12.57 -1.28
CA GLU A 73 24.89 -11.37 -1.59
C GLU A 73 24.08 -10.07 -1.42
N PHE A 74 22.74 -10.14 -1.59
CA PHE A 74 21.89 -8.97 -1.38
C PHE A 74 22.02 -8.42 0.05
N SER A 75 22.18 -9.29 1.05
CA SER A 75 22.36 -8.87 2.44
C SER A 75 23.64 -8.06 2.69
N ARG A 76 24.64 -8.21 1.81
CA ARG A 76 25.94 -7.55 1.89
C ARG A 76 26.02 -6.25 1.10
N ASP A 77 25.16 -6.07 0.09
CA ASP A 77 25.02 -4.79 -0.61
C ASP A 77 24.20 -3.81 0.23
N PHE A 78 24.87 -3.17 1.18
CA PHE A 78 24.23 -2.20 2.08
C PHE A 78 23.59 -1.03 1.32
N GLY A 79 24.18 -0.63 0.18
CA GLY A 79 23.68 0.47 -0.65
C GLY A 79 22.29 0.20 -1.19
N LEU A 80 22.16 -0.85 -2.02
CA LEU A 80 20.90 -1.21 -2.64
C LEU A 80 19.89 -1.75 -1.61
N ARG A 81 20.34 -2.58 -0.67
CA ARG A 81 19.52 -3.12 0.41
C ARG A 81 18.81 -2.01 1.20
N ASP A 82 19.57 -1.05 1.69
CA ASP A 82 19.04 0.02 2.53
C ASP A 82 18.13 0.97 1.74
N GLN A 83 18.42 1.19 0.45
CA GLN A 83 17.55 2.00 -0.41
C GLN A 83 16.20 1.33 -0.65
N ILE A 84 16.16 0.05 -1.05
CA ILE A 84 14.91 -0.64 -1.33
C ILE A 84 14.07 -0.83 -0.06
N GLN A 85 14.71 -1.08 1.08
CA GLN A 85 14.02 -1.16 2.38
C GLN A 85 13.41 0.18 2.78
N ARG A 86 14.11 1.30 2.59
CA ARG A 86 13.54 2.63 2.83
C ARG A 86 12.40 2.95 1.88
N ALA A 87 12.56 2.65 0.60
CA ALA A 87 11.53 2.90 -0.40
C ALA A 87 10.24 2.12 -0.09
N VAL A 88 10.33 0.82 0.21
CA VAL A 88 9.15 0.01 0.49
C VAL A 88 8.43 0.43 1.78
N VAL A 89 9.16 0.78 2.84
CA VAL A 89 8.57 1.32 4.08
C VAL A 89 7.90 2.66 3.83
N SER A 90 8.50 3.51 2.99
CA SER A 90 7.98 4.84 2.65
C SER A 90 6.60 4.80 1.98
N ILE A 91 6.27 3.73 1.24
CA ILE A 91 4.93 3.58 0.66
C ILE A 91 3.85 3.63 1.74
N GLY A 92 3.92 2.72 2.71
CA GLY A 92 2.94 2.63 3.79
C GLY A 92 2.95 3.85 4.71
N SER A 93 4.14 4.37 5.03
CA SER A 93 4.32 5.54 5.88
C SER A 93 3.65 6.79 5.27
N ASN A 94 3.83 7.04 3.97
CA ASN A 94 3.19 8.17 3.31
C ASN A 94 1.65 8.03 3.26
N ILE A 95 1.11 6.83 3.05
CA ILE A 95 -0.34 6.63 3.09
C ILE A 95 -0.88 6.96 4.49
N ALA A 96 -0.26 6.43 5.54
CA ALA A 96 -0.67 6.65 6.92
C ALA A 96 -0.53 8.13 7.32
N GLU A 97 0.63 8.76 7.07
CA GLU A 97 0.86 10.15 7.39
C GLU A 97 -0.13 11.07 6.67
N GLY A 98 -0.34 10.85 5.38
CA GLY A 98 -1.28 11.66 4.61
C GLY A 98 -2.71 11.54 5.13
N PHE A 99 -3.12 10.35 5.56
CA PHE A 99 -4.43 10.10 6.18
C PHE A 99 -4.57 10.87 7.50
N GLU A 100 -3.59 10.79 8.39
CA GLU A 100 -3.61 11.45 9.71
C GLU A 100 -3.58 13.00 9.62
N ARG A 101 -3.12 13.56 8.52
CA ARG A 101 -3.13 15.01 8.29
C ARG A 101 -4.53 15.60 8.06
N ASN A 102 -5.57 14.76 7.95
CA ASN A 102 -6.99 15.11 7.94
C ASN A 102 -7.43 16.14 6.88
N GLY A 103 -6.70 16.28 5.77
CA GLY A 103 -7.06 17.16 4.67
C GLY A 103 -6.96 16.47 3.32
N ASN A 104 -7.98 16.60 2.46
CA ASN A 104 -7.97 15.94 1.14
C ASN A 104 -6.74 16.32 0.31
N LYS A 105 -6.38 17.60 0.27
CA LYS A 105 -5.22 18.08 -0.50
C LYS A 105 -3.90 17.50 0.03
N GLU A 106 -3.74 17.47 1.35
CA GLU A 106 -2.57 16.86 1.98
C GLU A 106 -2.54 15.36 1.73
N PHE A 107 -3.65 14.66 1.90
CA PHE A 107 -3.71 13.23 1.63
C PHE A 107 -3.34 12.89 0.18
N VAL A 108 -3.90 13.60 -0.80
CA VAL A 108 -3.55 13.43 -2.22
C VAL A 108 -2.06 13.66 -2.47
N LYS A 109 -1.45 14.68 -1.83
CA LYS A 109 -0.02 14.96 -1.92
C LYS A 109 0.81 13.77 -1.40
N PHE A 110 0.48 13.25 -0.23
CA PHE A 110 1.17 12.10 0.34
C PHE A 110 0.95 10.81 -0.44
N LEU A 111 -0.23 10.63 -1.05
CA LEU A 111 -0.47 9.52 -1.99
C LEU A 111 0.46 9.61 -3.22
N TYR A 112 0.77 10.80 -3.73
CA TYR A 112 1.78 10.94 -4.79
C TYR A 112 3.18 10.54 -4.31
N TYR A 113 3.57 10.87 -3.07
CA TYR A 113 4.84 10.42 -2.51
C TYR A 113 4.86 8.89 -2.35
N ALA A 114 3.79 8.29 -1.85
CA ALA A 114 3.65 6.84 -1.75
C ALA A 114 3.78 6.15 -3.13
N LYS A 115 3.13 6.72 -4.16
CA LYS A 115 3.22 6.22 -5.53
C LYS A 115 4.65 6.34 -6.09
N GLY A 116 5.34 7.44 -5.81
CA GLY A 116 6.76 7.63 -6.17
C GLY A 116 7.63 6.56 -5.52
N SER A 117 7.45 6.30 -4.22
CA SER A 117 8.19 5.26 -3.50
C SER A 117 7.94 3.86 -4.06
N ALA A 118 6.72 3.55 -4.53
CA ALA A 118 6.45 2.29 -5.23
C ALA A 118 7.23 2.20 -6.55
N GLY A 119 7.36 3.30 -7.30
CA GLY A 119 8.21 3.38 -8.49
C GLY A 119 9.70 3.19 -8.19
N GLU A 120 10.19 3.73 -7.06
CA GLU A 120 11.57 3.50 -6.60
C GLU A 120 11.82 2.01 -6.31
N VAL A 121 10.89 1.32 -5.62
CA VAL A 121 10.98 -0.13 -5.39
C VAL A 121 11.05 -0.88 -6.72
N GLN A 122 10.20 -0.56 -7.70
CA GLN A 122 10.22 -1.19 -9.01
C GLN A 122 11.58 -1.02 -9.71
N SER A 123 12.15 0.18 -9.68
CA SER A 123 13.47 0.47 -10.26
C SER A 123 14.59 -0.31 -9.58
N GLN A 124 14.59 -0.38 -8.26
CA GLN A 124 15.61 -1.07 -7.47
C GLN A 124 15.52 -2.60 -7.60
N LEU A 125 14.32 -3.14 -7.85
CA LEU A 125 14.14 -4.56 -8.17
C LEU A 125 14.80 -4.96 -9.49
N TYR A 126 14.83 -4.09 -10.51
CA TYR A 126 15.61 -4.33 -11.71
C TYR A 126 17.09 -4.44 -11.38
N ALA A 127 17.65 -3.51 -10.60
CA ALA A 127 19.04 -3.59 -10.18
C ALA A 127 19.35 -4.89 -9.41
N ALA A 128 18.47 -5.30 -8.49
CA ALA A 128 18.61 -6.54 -7.73
C ALA A 128 18.58 -7.79 -8.64
N LYS A 129 17.74 -7.78 -9.67
CA LYS A 129 17.69 -8.85 -10.67
C LYS A 129 18.97 -8.88 -11.53
N ASP A 130 19.38 -7.74 -12.07
CA ASP A 130 20.53 -7.63 -12.97
C ASP A 130 21.84 -8.00 -12.25
N LEU A 131 21.92 -7.76 -10.94
CA LEU A 131 23.02 -8.20 -10.07
C LEU A 131 22.91 -9.66 -9.63
N GLY A 132 21.84 -10.38 -10.00
CA GLY A 132 21.64 -11.78 -9.64
C GLY A 132 21.26 -12.01 -8.17
N TYR A 133 20.84 -10.97 -7.45
CA TYR A 133 20.41 -11.10 -6.04
C TYR A 133 19.05 -11.78 -5.88
N ILE A 134 18.20 -11.67 -6.90
CA ILE A 134 16.90 -12.32 -6.99
C ILE A 134 16.73 -12.95 -8.38
N ASP A 135 16.04 -14.08 -8.44
CA ASP A 135 15.69 -14.73 -9.69
C ASP A 135 14.51 -14.09 -10.42
N ASP A 136 14.21 -14.53 -11.64
CA ASP A 136 13.12 -14.02 -12.46
C ASP A 136 11.74 -14.21 -11.83
N ILE A 137 11.55 -15.27 -11.06
CA ILE A 137 10.26 -15.56 -10.40
C ILE A 137 10.05 -14.55 -9.28
N ARG A 138 11.04 -14.41 -8.40
CA ARG A 138 10.97 -13.48 -7.28
C ARG A 138 10.92 -12.02 -7.73
N PHE A 139 11.65 -11.69 -8.81
CA PHE A 139 11.55 -10.37 -9.43
C PHE A 139 10.11 -10.06 -9.84
N ARG A 140 9.45 -10.96 -10.61
CA ARG A 140 8.07 -10.72 -11.07
C ARG A 140 7.12 -10.57 -9.90
N GLU A 141 7.18 -11.44 -8.91
CA GLU A 141 6.33 -11.37 -7.72
C GLU A 141 6.41 -9.99 -7.04
N LEU A 142 7.62 -9.52 -6.74
CA LEU A 142 7.81 -8.26 -6.03
C LEU A 142 7.49 -7.05 -6.92
N TYR A 143 7.86 -7.10 -8.19
CA TYR A 143 7.60 -6.03 -9.15
C TYR A 143 6.11 -5.83 -9.40
N ASP A 144 5.37 -6.93 -9.64
CA ASP A 144 3.93 -6.87 -9.87
C ASP A 144 3.18 -6.42 -8.61
N ALA A 145 3.64 -6.83 -7.42
CA ALA A 145 3.09 -6.33 -6.16
C ALA A 145 3.29 -4.80 -6.01
N ALA A 146 4.50 -4.30 -6.29
CA ALA A 146 4.78 -2.87 -6.24
C ALA A 146 3.97 -2.09 -7.27
N ARG A 147 3.80 -2.64 -8.48
CA ARG A 147 2.97 -2.06 -9.55
C ARG A 147 1.51 -2.01 -9.15
N LEU A 148 0.95 -3.11 -8.64
CA LEU A 148 -0.43 -3.16 -8.16
C LEU A 148 -0.69 -2.08 -7.10
N ILE A 149 0.22 -1.90 -6.15
CA ILE A 149 0.12 -0.86 -5.12
C ILE A 149 0.11 0.53 -5.76
N ALA A 150 1.00 0.80 -6.73
CA ALA A 150 1.05 2.07 -7.45
C ALA A 150 -0.26 2.37 -8.20
N ASP A 151 -0.87 1.33 -8.81
CA ASP A 151 -2.14 1.43 -9.52
C ASP A 151 -3.31 1.68 -8.55
N MET A 152 -3.35 0.99 -7.41
CA MET A 152 -4.34 1.21 -6.35
C MET A 152 -4.25 2.64 -5.79
N ILE A 153 -3.05 3.14 -5.55
CA ILE A 153 -2.83 4.52 -5.10
C ILE A 153 -3.28 5.51 -6.18
N GLY A 154 -2.99 5.23 -7.46
CA GLY A 154 -3.44 6.04 -8.59
C GLY A 154 -4.97 6.15 -8.67
N ALA A 155 -5.67 5.02 -8.51
CA ALA A 155 -7.13 4.98 -8.47
C ALA A 155 -7.69 5.77 -7.26
N LEU A 156 -7.07 5.64 -6.09
CA LEU A 156 -7.46 6.40 -4.90
C LEU A 156 -7.27 7.92 -5.11
N ILE A 157 -6.14 8.35 -5.69
CA ILE A 157 -5.90 9.76 -6.04
C ILE A 157 -7.00 10.28 -6.98
N LYS A 158 -7.35 9.50 -8.01
CA LYS A 158 -8.41 9.87 -8.95
C LYS A 158 -9.74 10.05 -8.23
N SER A 159 -10.16 9.07 -7.46
CA SER A 159 -11.40 9.12 -6.67
C SER A 159 -11.45 10.32 -5.73
N MET A 160 -10.33 10.61 -5.03
CA MET A 160 -10.21 11.75 -4.12
C MET A 160 -10.37 13.10 -4.83
N LYS A 161 -9.86 13.22 -6.06
CA LYS A 161 -9.98 14.45 -6.86
C LYS A 161 -11.40 14.65 -7.40
N GLU A 162 -12.06 13.57 -7.78
CA GLU A 162 -13.41 13.58 -8.36
C GLU A 162 -14.49 13.80 -7.30
N SER A 163 -14.30 13.34 -6.08
CA SER A 163 -15.30 13.40 -5.00
C SER A 163 -15.56 14.79 -4.44
N GLY A 164 -14.70 15.77 -4.72
CA GLY A 164 -14.79 17.12 -4.12
C GLY A 164 -14.68 17.13 -2.58
N TYR A 165 -14.37 15.99 -1.98
CA TYR A 165 -14.27 15.83 -0.53
C TYR A 165 -13.13 16.66 0.05
N GLN A 166 -13.42 17.50 1.05
CA GLN A 166 -12.45 18.42 1.63
C GLN A 166 -11.76 17.87 2.90
N GLY A 167 -12.15 16.69 3.38
CA GLY A 167 -11.60 16.06 4.58
C GLY A 167 -12.55 16.12 5.79
N PRO A 168 -12.30 15.32 6.86
CA PRO A 168 -13.17 15.23 8.04
C PRO A 168 -13.39 16.56 8.77
N ARG A 169 -12.42 17.47 8.72
CA ARG A 169 -12.52 18.81 9.36
C ARG A 169 -13.58 19.73 8.74
N TYR A 170 -14.10 19.38 7.56
CA TYR A 170 -15.10 20.17 6.85
C TYR A 170 -16.49 19.54 6.91
N LEU A 171 -16.68 18.46 7.64
CA LEU A 171 -18.02 18.04 8.05
C LEU A 171 -18.50 19.11 9.03
N LYS A 172 -19.25 20.10 8.52
CA LYS A 172 -19.95 21.07 9.39
C LYS A 172 -20.72 20.25 10.40
N SER A 173 -20.43 20.44 11.69
CA SER A 173 -21.27 19.93 12.75
C SER A 173 -22.66 20.55 12.56
N THR A 174 -23.58 19.78 12.06
CA THR A 174 -25.00 20.14 12.03
C THR A 174 -25.56 19.96 13.46
N THR A 175 -24.88 20.50 14.45
CA THR A 175 -25.49 20.79 15.74
C THR A 175 -26.29 22.08 15.53
N ARG A 176 -27.51 21.90 15.06
CA ARG A 176 -28.56 22.88 15.18
C ARG A 176 -28.74 23.09 16.68
N ASN A 177 -28.11 24.13 17.21
CA ASN A 177 -28.39 24.62 18.54
C ASN A 177 -29.86 25.13 18.52
N PRO A 178 -30.84 24.52 19.21
CA PRO A 178 -32.17 25.08 19.29
C PRO A 178 -32.03 26.40 20.07
N GLN A 179 -32.36 27.50 19.43
CA GLN A 179 -32.48 28.77 20.11
C GLN A 179 -33.58 28.61 21.17
N PRO A 180 -33.35 29.06 22.40
CA PRO A 180 -34.43 29.07 23.42
C PRO A 180 -35.53 30.05 22.96
N GLU A 181 -36.75 29.52 22.84
CA GLU A 181 -37.94 30.36 22.63
C GLU A 181 -38.04 31.38 23.75
N THR A 182 -37.89 32.65 23.44
CA THR A 182 -38.23 33.75 24.33
C THR A 182 -39.75 33.80 24.46
N ARG A 183 -40.28 33.28 25.56
CA ARG A 183 -41.65 33.56 25.98
C ARG A 183 -41.76 35.03 26.35
N ASN A 184 -42.42 35.81 25.50
CA ASN A 184 -42.96 37.09 25.88
C ASN A 184 -44.24 36.88 26.69
N SER A 185 -44.20 37.35 27.94
CA SER A 185 -45.37 37.58 28.80
C SER A 185 -45.82 39.01 28.63
#